data_000a7adc90ead5418798e0fc5669435b
#
_entry.id   000a7adc90ead5418798e0fc5669435b
#
_cell.length_a   1.000
_cell.length_b   1.000
_cell.length_c   1.000
_cell.angle_alpha   90.00
_cell.angle_beta   90.00
_cell.angle_gamma   90.00
#
_symmetry.space_group_name_H-M   'P 1'
#
loop_
_entity.id
_entity.type
_entity.pdbx_description
1 polymer ?
#
loop_
_entity_poly.entity_id
_entity_poly.type
_entity_poly.pdbx_seq_one_letter_code
_entity_poly.pdbx_strand_id
1 'polypeptide(L)'
;MIFRRSRPGTIGAVTLLCASLLAMPASSACTRFVYHGANDEVITARSMDWKVDVGTNLWAFPRGMQRSGQAGPNSIQWTSKHGSVIASGYDISTTDGMNEAGLVANVLWLAESSYPEYDGKTPGLTLAAWAQYVLDNFASVREAVDTLASEPFTVVTDNVPGEQRPATLHLSLSDASGDSAIIEYIDGKQVIHHNRAYQVMTNSPTFDKQLALNEYWKQIGGTVMLPGTNRASDRYARAYFYVNAIPKSEDPVEAIASVFSVIRNVSVPYGITTPDQPNISSTRWRTVADHKRKRYFFESALTPNIFWIDLGALDFSAESGKVMKLDLGPDQAHIYSGQANAHFEQAAPFSRRLQPRVRPGAPR
;
A
#
# COMPACT_ATOMS: atom_id res chain seq x y z
N MET A 1 -87.13 -11.15 -12.22
CA MET A 1 -85.85 -11.60 -12.81
C MET A 1 -84.95 -10.39 -12.98
N ILE A 2 -84.06 -10.17 -12.05
CA ILE A 2 -83.17 -8.97 -12.03
C ILE A 2 -81.76 -9.47 -12.16
N PHE A 3 -81.08 -9.22 -13.31
CA PHE A 3 -79.69 -9.54 -13.55
C PHE A 3 -78.81 -8.49 -12.82
N ARG A 4 -77.99 -8.93 -11.86
CA ARG A 4 -76.93 -8.15 -11.28
C ARG A 4 -75.69 -8.32 -12.12
N ARG A 5 -75.14 -7.25 -12.73
CA ARG A 5 -73.86 -7.16 -13.34
C ARG A 5 -72.80 -7.04 -12.25
N SER A 6 -71.86 -7.99 -12.21
CA SER A 6 -70.60 -7.93 -11.42
C SER A 6 -69.58 -7.06 -12.15
N ARG A 7 -68.99 -6.13 -11.43
CA ARG A 7 -67.84 -5.32 -11.88
C ARG A 7 -66.54 -6.14 -11.72
N PRO A 8 -65.60 -6.07 -12.66
CA PRO A 8 -64.28 -6.67 -12.46
C PRO A 8 -63.42 -5.81 -11.53
N GLY A 9 -62.85 -6.46 -10.52
CA GLY A 9 -61.94 -5.84 -9.58
C GLY A 9 -60.60 -5.47 -10.24
N THR A 10 -60.12 -4.31 -9.90
CA THR A 10 -58.82 -3.76 -10.21
C THR A 10 -57.74 -4.58 -9.52
N ILE A 11 -56.92 -5.31 -10.29
CA ILE A 11 -55.74 -6.00 -9.78
C ILE A 11 -54.67 -4.94 -9.54
N GLY A 12 -54.26 -4.87 -8.28
CA GLY A 12 -53.28 -3.91 -7.82
C GLY A 12 -51.93 -4.07 -8.51
N ALA A 13 -51.28 -2.95 -8.74
CA ALA A 13 -49.93 -2.82 -9.21
C ALA A 13 -48.97 -3.50 -8.23
N VAL A 14 -48.29 -4.55 -8.70
CA VAL A 14 -47.19 -5.15 -8.00
C VAL A 14 -45.98 -4.20 -8.16
N THR A 15 -45.65 -3.56 -7.07
CA THR A 15 -44.48 -2.71 -6.93
C THR A 15 -43.24 -3.57 -7.15
N LEU A 16 -42.56 -3.38 -8.28
CA LEU A 16 -41.24 -3.94 -8.53
C LEU A 16 -40.27 -3.29 -7.54
N LEU A 17 -39.95 -4.00 -6.49
CA LEU A 17 -38.87 -3.64 -5.57
C LEU A 17 -37.59 -3.88 -6.33
N CYS A 18 -37.00 -2.83 -6.93
CA CYS A 18 -35.63 -2.87 -7.45
C CYS A 18 -34.69 -3.20 -6.28
N ALA A 19 -34.30 -4.45 -6.18
CA ALA A 19 -33.14 -4.86 -5.41
C ALA A 19 -31.93 -4.18 -6.07
N SER A 20 -31.55 -3.01 -5.57
CA SER A 20 -30.23 -2.44 -5.81
C SER A 20 -29.23 -3.46 -5.26
N LEU A 21 -28.69 -4.27 -6.15
CA LEU A 21 -27.46 -5.03 -5.91
C LEU A 21 -26.42 -3.97 -5.52
N LEU A 22 -26.22 -3.80 -4.23
CA LEU A 22 -25.04 -3.13 -3.69
C LEU A 22 -23.86 -3.94 -4.21
N ALA A 23 -23.28 -3.51 -5.32
CA ALA A 23 -22.00 -3.97 -5.77
C ALA A 23 -21.02 -3.67 -4.62
N MET A 24 -20.75 -4.67 -3.78
CA MET A 24 -19.70 -4.55 -2.78
C MET A 24 -18.43 -4.20 -3.54
N PRO A 25 -17.74 -3.11 -3.17
CA PRO A 25 -16.51 -2.75 -3.85
C PRO A 25 -15.56 -3.94 -3.78
N ALA A 26 -14.95 -4.27 -4.91
CA ALA A 26 -13.97 -5.34 -4.99
C ALA A 26 -12.95 -5.15 -3.86
N SER A 27 -12.89 -6.13 -2.95
CA SER A 27 -12.04 -6.08 -1.77
C SER A 27 -10.59 -6.02 -2.23
N SER A 28 -9.99 -4.84 -2.23
CA SER A 28 -8.54 -4.71 -2.31
C SER A 28 -7.96 -5.22 -1.01
N ALA A 29 -6.96 -6.06 -1.10
CA ALA A 29 -6.44 -6.77 0.04
C ALA A 29 -4.93 -6.54 0.12
N CYS A 30 -4.46 -5.63 0.97
CA CYS A 30 -3.04 -5.48 1.30
C CYS A 30 -2.86 -5.60 2.80
N THR A 31 -1.70 -6.03 3.24
CA THR A 31 -1.35 -6.08 4.65
C THR A 31 0.05 -5.51 4.85
N ARG A 32 0.22 -4.71 5.87
CA ARG A 32 1.52 -4.27 6.38
C ARG A 32 1.59 -4.54 7.87
N PHE A 33 2.76 -4.98 8.37
CA PHE A 33 3.02 -5.01 9.80
C PHE A 33 4.49 -4.72 10.12
N VAL A 34 4.74 -4.31 11.37
CA VAL A 34 6.07 -4.10 11.95
C VAL A 34 6.31 -5.15 13.02
N TYR A 35 7.37 -5.90 12.89
CA TYR A 35 7.87 -6.82 13.89
C TYR A 35 8.92 -6.13 14.76
N HIS A 36 8.77 -6.24 16.08
CA HIS A 36 9.75 -5.81 17.06
C HIS A 36 10.42 -7.07 17.65
N GLY A 37 11.65 -7.32 17.22
CA GLY A 37 12.46 -8.48 17.65
C GLY A 37 13.29 -8.21 18.91
N ALA A 38 14.25 -9.10 19.17
CA ALA A 38 15.28 -8.91 20.17
C ALA A 38 16.35 -7.91 19.68
N ASN A 39 17.13 -7.37 20.61
CA ASN A 39 18.28 -6.49 20.30
C ASN A 39 17.95 -5.34 19.34
N ASP A 40 16.80 -4.68 19.53
CA ASP A 40 16.30 -3.58 18.69
C ASP A 40 16.12 -3.98 17.22
N GLU A 41 15.89 -5.26 16.95
CA GLU A 41 15.53 -5.71 15.60
C GLU A 41 14.17 -5.19 15.22
N VAL A 42 14.09 -4.46 14.14
CA VAL A 42 12.84 -3.97 13.56
C VAL A 42 12.74 -4.43 12.11
N ILE A 43 11.64 -5.08 11.76
CA ILE A 43 11.39 -5.57 10.40
C ILE A 43 9.98 -5.19 10.00
N THR A 44 9.83 -4.56 8.86
CA THR A 44 8.52 -4.25 8.27
C THR A 44 8.24 -5.22 7.13
N ALA A 45 7.05 -5.82 7.14
CA ALA A 45 6.58 -6.67 6.05
C ALA A 45 5.30 -6.11 5.42
N ARG A 46 5.15 -6.35 4.11
CA ARG A 46 3.97 -5.94 3.35
C ARG A 46 3.63 -6.96 2.26
N SER A 47 2.32 -7.21 2.03
CA SER A 47 1.80 -7.88 0.84
C SER A 47 1.10 -6.90 -0.10
N MET A 48 1.42 -6.97 -1.40
CA MET A 48 0.69 -6.27 -2.46
C MET A 48 -0.37 -7.21 -3.02
N ASP A 49 -1.62 -6.87 -2.75
CA ASP A 49 -2.74 -7.67 -3.22
C ASP A 49 -3.57 -6.82 -4.20
N TRP A 50 -3.69 -7.30 -5.43
CA TRP A 50 -4.42 -6.61 -6.48
C TRP A 50 -5.07 -7.59 -7.46
N LYS A 51 -6.13 -7.14 -8.14
CA LYS A 51 -6.89 -7.97 -9.06
C LYS A 51 -6.13 -8.32 -10.37
N VAL A 52 -5.22 -7.45 -10.79
CA VAL A 52 -4.37 -7.63 -11.97
C VAL A 52 -2.91 -7.43 -11.62
N ASP A 53 -2.01 -7.78 -12.53
CA ASP A 53 -0.61 -7.40 -12.40
C ASP A 53 -0.49 -5.88 -12.45
N VAL A 54 0.30 -5.32 -11.54
CA VAL A 54 0.57 -3.88 -11.44
C VAL A 54 1.90 -3.48 -12.08
N GLY A 55 2.54 -4.38 -12.82
CA GLY A 55 3.79 -4.11 -13.54
C GLY A 55 4.88 -3.56 -12.61
N THR A 56 5.08 -4.21 -11.46
CA THR A 56 6.05 -3.77 -10.46
C THR A 56 7.47 -4.01 -10.92
N ASN A 57 8.32 -2.99 -10.75
CA ASN A 57 9.76 -3.07 -10.84
C ASN A 57 10.39 -2.52 -9.57
N LEU A 58 11.64 -2.88 -9.27
CA LEU A 58 12.40 -2.20 -8.24
C LEU A 58 13.24 -1.07 -8.86
N TRP A 59 13.21 0.07 -8.18
CA TRP A 59 13.96 1.25 -8.58
C TRP A 59 14.86 1.71 -7.46
N ALA A 60 16.08 2.09 -7.78
CA ALA A 60 16.99 2.77 -6.86
C ALA A 60 17.16 4.22 -7.32
N PHE A 61 16.80 5.14 -6.44
CA PHE A 61 16.88 6.58 -6.67
C PHE A 61 17.98 7.20 -5.79
N PRO A 62 18.90 7.99 -6.36
CA PRO A 62 19.95 8.65 -5.59
C PRO A 62 19.45 9.90 -4.86
N ARG A 63 20.28 10.42 -3.97
CA ARG A 63 20.15 11.77 -3.40
C ARG A 63 20.30 12.84 -4.47
N GLY A 64 19.89 14.08 -4.16
CA GLY A 64 20.10 15.25 -5.02
C GLY A 64 19.14 15.35 -6.20
N MET A 65 18.21 14.40 -6.37
CA MET A 65 17.23 14.47 -7.46
C MET A 65 16.25 15.62 -7.25
N GLN A 66 16.11 16.46 -8.28
CA GLN A 66 15.04 17.46 -8.33
C GLN A 66 13.71 16.77 -8.61
N ARG A 67 12.75 16.95 -7.75
CA ARG A 67 11.44 16.31 -7.80
C ARG A 67 10.31 17.34 -7.80
N SER A 68 9.19 16.92 -8.35
CA SER A 68 7.95 17.70 -8.35
C SER A 68 6.78 16.84 -7.90
N GLY A 69 5.80 17.45 -7.25
CA GLY A 69 4.54 16.82 -6.87
C GLY A 69 3.67 16.38 -8.05
N GLN A 70 3.93 16.90 -9.26
CA GLN A 70 3.27 16.54 -10.53
C GLN A 70 1.72 16.58 -10.48
N ALA A 71 1.16 17.44 -9.64
CA ALA A 71 -0.27 17.61 -9.42
C ALA A 71 -0.87 18.81 -10.18
N GLY A 72 -0.10 19.42 -11.09
CA GLY A 72 -0.50 20.60 -11.85
C GLY A 72 0.48 21.77 -11.72
N PRO A 73 0.09 22.98 -12.12
CA PRO A 73 1.00 24.14 -12.15
C PRO A 73 1.61 24.50 -10.80
N ASN A 74 0.83 24.42 -9.72
CA ASN A 74 1.30 24.67 -8.36
C ASN A 74 1.61 23.34 -7.65
N SER A 75 2.61 22.62 -8.13
CA SER A 75 3.09 21.39 -7.49
C SER A 75 4.22 21.70 -6.54
N ILE A 76 4.23 21.01 -5.39
CA ILE A 76 5.37 21.08 -4.46
C ILE A 76 6.66 20.65 -5.17
N GLN A 77 7.76 21.31 -4.87
CA GLN A 77 9.09 20.99 -5.38
C GLN A 77 10.01 20.62 -4.21
N TRP A 78 10.85 19.61 -4.42
CA TRP A 78 11.87 19.22 -3.42
C TRP A 78 13.10 18.64 -4.10
N THR A 79 14.19 18.62 -3.34
CA THR A 79 15.40 17.88 -3.69
C THR A 79 15.49 16.67 -2.76
N SER A 80 15.67 15.47 -3.30
CA SER A 80 15.79 14.27 -2.46
C SER A 80 17.00 14.36 -1.53
N LYS A 81 16.77 14.25 -0.22
CA LYS A 81 17.81 14.24 0.82
C LYS A 81 18.38 12.83 0.99
N HIS A 82 17.57 11.81 0.74
CA HIS A 82 17.92 10.40 0.90
C HIS A 82 17.75 9.66 -0.41
N GLY A 83 18.66 8.70 -0.66
CA GLY A 83 18.46 7.68 -1.66
C GLY A 83 17.51 6.60 -1.18
N SER A 84 16.84 5.91 -2.09
CA SER A 84 15.85 4.90 -1.75
C SER A 84 15.79 3.75 -2.76
N VAL A 85 15.40 2.57 -2.28
CA VAL A 85 14.93 1.46 -3.10
C VAL A 85 13.42 1.38 -2.95
N ILE A 86 12.71 1.31 -4.08
CA ILE A 86 11.24 1.28 -4.08
C ILE A 86 10.71 0.18 -5.00
N ALA A 87 9.51 -0.31 -4.68
CA ALA A 87 8.68 -1.08 -5.59
C ALA A 87 7.64 -0.16 -6.23
N SER A 88 7.63 -0.13 -7.55
CA SER A 88 6.70 0.70 -8.32
C SER A 88 5.34 0.02 -8.50
N GLY A 89 4.32 0.83 -8.77
CA GLY A 89 3.06 0.37 -9.33
C GLY A 89 2.87 1.01 -10.70
N TYR A 90 2.67 0.19 -11.73
CA TYR A 90 2.52 0.58 -13.14
C TYR A 90 3.68 1.44 -13.67
N ASP A 91 4.84 1.42 -13.04
CA ASP A 91 5.96 2.35 -13.26
C ASP A 91 5.55 3.84 -13.30
N ILE A 92 4.53 4.21 -12.51
CA ILE A 92 4.07 5.59 -12.32
C ILE A 92 3.98 6.02 -10.85
N SER A 93 3.98 5.06 -9.91
CA SER A 93 3.83 5.36 -8.49
C SER A 93 4.83 4.59 -7.65
N THR A 94 5.22 5.17 -6.52
CA THR A 94 5.92 4.49 -5.44
C THR A 94 4.88 3.86 -4.51
N THR A 95 4.83 2.52 -4.47
CA THR A 95 3.84 1.81 -3.65
C THR A 95 4.42 1.28 -2.34
N ASP A 96 5.73 1.09 -2.32
CA ASP A 96 6.48 0.51 -1.21
C ASP A 96 7.95 0.94 -1.36
N GLY A 97 8.69 1.01 -0.27
CA GLY A 97 10.12 1.28 -0.36
C GLY A 97 10.78 1.55 0.98
N MET A 98 12.10 1.56 0.93
CA MET A 98 13.00 1.87 2.04
C MET A 98 14.06 2.85 1.58
N ASN A 99 14.33 3.87 2.39
CA ASN A 99 15.44 4.78 2.13
C ASN A 99 16.72 4.38 2.86
N GLU A 100 17.83 4.99 2.50
CA GLU A 100 19.16 4.70 3.07
C GLU A 100 19.27 5.05 4.57
N ALA A 101 18.36 5.86 5.13
CA ALA A 101 18.26 6.09 6.56
C ALA A 101 17.57 4.93 7.30
N GLY A 102 16.83 4.08 6.56
CA GLY A 102 16.08 2.97 7.10
C GLY A 102 14.61 3.29 7.36
N LEU A 103 14.11 4.43 6.87
CA LEU A 103 12.68 4.72 6.87
C LEU A 103 11.99 3.89 5.78
N VAL A 104 10.87 3.25 6.11
CA VAL A 104 10.01 2.49 5.20
C VAL A 104 8.68 3.20 5.05
N ALA A 105 8.20 3.29 3.80
CA ALA A 105 6.90 3.86 3.46
C ALA A 105 6.12 2.89 2.57
N ASN A 106 4.84 2.65 2.92
CA ASN A 106 3.96 1.75 2.17
C ASN A 106 2.61 2.43 1.95
N VAL A 107 2.08 2.39 0.73
CA VAL A 107 0.69 2.80 0.47
C VAL A 107 -0.17 1.57 0.24
N LEU A 108 -1.34 1.54 0.88
CA LEU A 108 -2.34 0.49 0.77
C LEU A 108 -3.69 1.12 0.39
N TRP A 109 -4.56 0.30 -0.18
CA TRP A 109 -5.92 0.73 -0.52
C TRP A 109 -6.77 0.95 0.73
N LEU A 110 -7.45 2.10 0.79
CA LEU A 110 -8.49 2.40 1.78
C LEU A 110 -9.70 3.00 1.05
N ALA A 111 -10.81 2.27 1.02
CA ALA A 111 -11.98 2.72 0.27
C ALA A 111 -12.60 4.01 0.83
N GLU A 112 -12.43 4.25 2.12
CA GLU A 112 -12.93 5.43 2.84
C GLU A 112 -12.06 6.68 2.63
N SER A 113 -10.89 6.57 1.99
CA SER A 113 -10.04 7.74 1.73
C SER A 113 -10.76 8.76 0.85
N SER A 114 -10.83 9.98 1.35
CA SER A 114 -11.40 11.13 0.66
C SER A 114 -10.48 12.34 0.85
N TYR A 115 -9.81 12.72 -0.22
CA TYR A 115 -8.82 13.82 -0.18
C TYR A 115 -9.51 15.18 -0.27
N PRO A 116 -8.88 16.26 0.25
CA PRO A 116 -9.37 17.62 0.07
C PRO A 116 -9.41 17.99 -1.43
N GLU A 117 -10.31 18.88 -1.78
CA GLU A 117 -10.35 19.42 -3.14
C GLU A 117 -9.10 20.25 -3.43
N TYR A 118 -8.43 19.96 -4.53
CA TYR A 118 -7.26 20.72 -4.95
C TYR A 118 -7.65 21.99 -5.67
N ASP A 119 -7.50 23.13 -4.99
CA ASP A 119 -7.86 24.46 -5.51
C ASP A 119 -6.68 25.20 -6.17
N GLY A 120 -5.50 24.62 -6.16
CA GLY A 120 -4.26 25.19 -6.73
C GLY A 120 -3.60 26.28 -5.87
N LYS A 121 -4.11 26.60 -4.67
CA LYS A 121 -3.51 27.60 -3.76
C LYS A 121 -2.43 26.96 -2.89
N THR A 122 -2.76 25.87 -2.20
CA THR A 122 -1.76 25.02 -1.54
C THR A 122 -1.04 24.20 -2.59
N PRO A 123 0.29 24.01 -2.50
CA PRO A 123 1.01 23.17 -3.44
C PRO A 123 0.45 21.77 -3.51
N GLY A 124 0.31 21.22 -4.72
CA GLY A 124 -0.22 19.86 -4.91
C GLY A 124 0.87 18.80 -4.91
N LEU A 125 0.55 17.62 -4.37
CA LEU A 125 1.34 16.40 -4.47
C LEU A 125 0.47 15.28 -5.02
N THR A 126 0.83 14.71 -6.18
CA THR A 126 0.10 13.53 -6.69
C THR A 126 0.20 12.37 -5.72
N LEU A 127 -0.91 11.66 -5.55
CA LEU A 127 -0.97 10.45 -4.73
C LEU A 127 0.12 9.43 -5.11
N ALA A 128 0.48 9.36 -6.38
CA ALA A 128 1.53 8.49 -6.90
C ALA A 128 2.94 8.84 -6.38
N ALA A 129 3.16 10.07 -5.91
CA ALA A 129 4.43 10.53 -5.35
C ALA A 129 4.46 10.56 -3.81
N TRP A 130 3.35 10.26 -3.14
CA TRP A 130 3.22 10.48 -1.69
C TRP A 130 4.26 9.69 -0.88
N ALA A 131 4.38 8.38 -1.11
CA ALA A 131 5.41 7.58 -0.45
C ALA A 131 6.84 8.02 -0.83
N GLN A 132 7.06 8.40 -2.11
CA GLN A 132 8.37 8.87 -2.54
C GLN A 132 8.78 10.18 -1.87
N TYR A 133 7.84 11.12 -1.72
CA TYR A 133 8.10 12.37 -1.01
C TYR A 133 8.61 12.11 0.41
N VAL A 134 8.00 11.17 1.10
CA VAL A 134 8.43 10.80 2.46
C VAL A 134 9.80 10.15 2.46
N LEU A 135 10.04 9.17 1.57
CA LEU A 135 11.34 8.50 1.47
C LEU A 135 12.48 9.46 1.08
N ASP A 136 12.18 10.45 0.25
CA ASP A 136 13.17 11.44 -0.19
C ASP A 136 13.55 12.44 0.89
N ASN A 137 12.63 12.78 1.81
CA ASN A 137 12.80 13.95 2.69
C ASN A 137 13.12 13.63 4.15
N PHE A 138 12.75 12.44 4.66
CA PHE A 138 12.80 12.15 6.09
C PHE A 138 13.65 10.92 6.41
N ALA A 139 14.31 10.98 7.57
CA ALA A 139 15.11 9.87 8.09
C ALA A 139 14.32 9.01 9.09
N SER A 140 13.27 9.55 9.71
CA SER A 140 12.50 8.88 10.75
C SER A 140 11.00 9.15 10.63
N VAL A 141 10.20 8.28 11.28
CA VAL A 141 8.74 8.45 11.39
C VAL A 141 8.39 9.77 12.07
N ARG A 142 9.07 10.10 13.17
CA ARG A 142 8.83 11.34 13.92
C ARG A 142 9.04 12.57 13.05
N GLU A 143 10.18 12.65 12.36
CA GLU A 143 10.48 13.78 11.44
C GLU A 143 9.41 13.92 10.35
N ALA A 144 8.95 12.81 9.78
CA ALA A 144 7.89 12.81 8.80
C ALA A 144 6.56 13.28 9.40
N VAL A 145 6.15 12.75 10.54
CA VAL A 145 4.89 13.12 11.22
C VAL A 145 4.88 14.59 11.61
N ASP A 146 5.96 15.10 12.22
CA ASP A 146 6.06 16.50 12.65
C ASP A 146 5.92 17.46 11.45
N THR A 147 6.46 17.09 10.28
CA THR A 147 6.34 17.90 9.07
C THR A 147 4.96 17.77 8.43
N LEU A 148 4.46 16.53 8.27
CA LEU A 148 3.18 16.26 7.58
C LEU A 148 1.98 16.78 8.37
N ALA A 149 2.08 16.90 9.71
CA ALA A 149 1.04 17.49 10.55
C ALA A 149 0.73 18.96 10.20
N SER A 150 1.66 19.67 9.55
CA SER A 150 1.43 21.04 9.06
C SER A 150 0.73 21.11 7.70
N GLU A 151 0.41 19.96 7.07
CA GLU A 151 -0.23 19.84 5.76
C GLU A 151 0.47 20.69 4.68
N PRO A 152 1.77 20.46 4.40
CA PRO A 152 2.56 21.31 3.52
C PRO A 152 2.13 21.24 2.04
N PHE A 153 1.24 20.33 1.70
CA PHE A 153 0.66 20.14 0.36
C PHE A 153 -0.74 19.53 0.43
N THR A 154 -1.48 19.66 -0.65
CA THR A 154 -2.72 18.94 -0.88
C THR A 154 -2.42 17.65 -1.67
N VAL A 155 -2.82 16.49 -1.15
CA VAL A 155 -2.73 15.23 -1.89
C VAL A 155 -3.78 15.21 -2.99
N VAL A 156 -3.33 14.99 -4.24
CA VAL A 156 -4.19 14.98 -5.43
C VAL A 156 -4.24 13.57 -5.99
N THR A 157 -5.43 12.98 -6.00
CA THR A 157 -5.65 11.64 -6.57
C THR A 157 -6.00 11.70 -8.05
N ASP A 158 -5.82 10.59 -8.73
CA ASP A 158 -6.25 10.35 -10.11
C ASP A 158 -6.81 8.94 -10.25
N ASN A 159 -7.30 8.63 -11.44
CA ASN A 159 -7.85 7.32 -11.71
C ASN A 159 -6.78 6.22 -11.66
N VAL A 160 -7.17 5.07 -11.14
CA VAL A 160 -6.37 3.85 -11.24
C VAL A 160 -6.13 3.55 -12.73
N PRO A 161 -4.88 3.22 -13.15
CA PRO A 161 -4.60 2.88 -14.53
C PRO A 161 -5.54 1.80 -15.08
N GLY A 162 -6.18 2.12 -16.22
CA GLY A 162 -7.17 1.24 -16.85
C GLY A 162 -8.57 1.24 -16.23
N GLU A 163 -8.82 2.10 -15.22
CA GLU A 163 -10.13 2.21 -14.56
C GLU A 163 -10.64 3.66 -14.58
N GLN A 164 -11.96 3.82 -14.42
CA GLN A 164 -12.62 5.13 -14.29
C GLN A 164 -12.91 5.49 -12.82
N ARG A 165 -12.16 4.92 -11.90
CA ARG A 165 -12.34 5.20 -10.48
C ARG A 165 -11.07 5.79 -9.89
N PRO A 166 -11.17 6.82 -9.02
CA PRO A 166 -10.01 7.40 -8.37
C PRO A 166 -9.32 6.39 -7.45
N ALA A 167 -8.01 6.50 -7.36
CA ALA A 167 -7.23 5.77 -6.37
C ALA A 167 -7.50 6.35 -4.98
N THR A 168 -7.74 5.46 -4.02
CA THR A 168 -7.97 5.80 -2.62
C THR A 168 -7.00 5.01 -1.76
N LEU A 169 -5.99 5.67 -1.20
CA LEU A 169 -4.90 5.05 -0.47
C LEU A 169 -4.75 5.69 0.92
N HIS A 170 -4.15 4.95 1.82
CA HIS A 170 -3.56 5.46 3.04
C HIS A 170 -2.07 5.08 3.12
N LEU A 171 -1.30 5.83 3.89
CA LEU A 171 0.14 5.71 3.99
C LEU A 171 0.53 5.18 5.36
N SER A 172 1.44 4.21 5.41
CA SER A 172 2.11 3.83 6.65
C SER A 172 3.60 4.09 6.59
N LEU A 173 4.15 4.44 7.74
CA LEU A 173 5.57 4.69 7.96
C LEU A 173 6.08 3.81 9.09
N SER A 174 7.33 3.40 9.00
CA SER A 174 8.07 2.72 10.07
C SER A 174 9.56 2.98 9.93
N ASP A 175 10.29 2.95 11.03
CA ASP A 175 11.73 3.19 11.04
C ASP A 175 12.49 2.25 11.98
N ALA A 176 13.81 2.37 12.00
CA ALA A 176 14.69 1.52 12.79
C ALA A 176 14.48 1.63 14.30
N SER A 177 13.84 2.69 14.81
CA SER A 177 13.47 2.80 16.23
C SER A 177 12.24 1.93 16.58
N GLY A 178 11.57 1.37 15.57
CA GLY A 178 10.29 0.68 15.69
C GLY A 178 9.10 1.61 15.79
N ASP A 179 9.30 2.91 15.60
CA ASP A 179 8.19 3.87 15.53
C ASP A 179 7.32 3.62 14.31
N SER A 180 6.04 3.97 14.40
CA SER A 180 5.06 3.66 13.36
C SER A 180 3.99 4.74 13.27
N ALA A 181 3.68 5.17 12.06
CA ALA A 181 2.57 6.06 11.79
C ALA A 181 1.70 5.55 10.65
N ILE A 182 0.40 5.84 10.72
CA ILE A 182 -0.58 5.58 9.68
C ILE A 182 -1.29 6.89 9.39
N ILE A 183 -1.31 7.30 8.14
CA ILE A 183 -1.86 8.58 7.70
C ILE A 183 -3.00 8.31 6.74
N GLU A 184 -4.19 8.74 7.12
CA GLU A 184 -5.44 8.61 6.38
C GLU A 184 -5.98 9.99 5.99
N TYR A 185 -6.78 10.04 4.94
CA TYR A 185 -7.60 11.20 4.60
C TYR A 185 -9.06 10.80 4.68
N ILE A 186 -9.78 11.29 5.69
CA ILE A 186 -11.18 10.95 5.94
C ILE A 186 -12.00 12.24 5.89
N ASP A 187 -13.04 12.25 5.05
CA ASP A 187 -13.88 13.42 4.81
C ASP A 187 -13.08 14.70 4.47
N GLY A 188 -12.05 14.54 3.64
CA GLY A 188 -11.19 15.63 3.20
C GLY A 188 -10.19 16.11 4.24
N LYS A 189 -10.05 15.43 5.37
CA LYS A 189 -9.14 15.81 6.46
C LYS A 189 -8.05 14.77 6.67
N GLN A 190 -6.83 15.24 6.89
CA GLN A 190 -5.74 14.38 7.29
C GLN A 190 -5.94 13.88 8.73
N VAL A 191 -5.76 12.59 8.94
CA VAL A 191 -5.74 11.94 10.26
C VAL A 191 -4.43 11.17 10.40
N ILE A 192 -3.62 11.54 11.39
CA ILE A 192 -2.33 10.89 11.68
C ILE A 192 -2.47 10.05 12.93
N HIS A 193 -2.33 8.75 12.79
CA HIS A 193 -2.23 7.80 13.90
C HIS A 193 -0.76 7.49 14.13
N HIS A 194 -0.18 7.97 15.23
CA HIS A 194 1.25 7.86 15.50
C HIS A 194 1.49 7.18 16.85
N ASN A 195 2.01 5.98 16.82
CA ASN A 195 2.39 5.21 18.01
C ASN A 195 3.20 3.98 17.62
N ARG A 196 4.27 3.68 18.35
CA ARG A 196 5.05 2.44 18.19
C ARG A 196 4.19 1.17 18.27
N ALA A 197 3.08 1.18 19.02
CA ALA A 197 2.17 0.05 19.13
C ALA A 197 1.28 -0.17 17.89
N TYR A 198 1.25 0.75 16.94
CA TYR A 198 0.46 0.63 15.71
C TYR A 198 1.21 -0.20 14.67
N GLN A 199 1.37 -1.50 14.99
CA GLN A 199 2.18 -2.43 14.22
C GLN A 199 1.53 -2.90 12.92
N VAL A 200 0.20 -2.89 12.82
CA VAL A 200 -0.53 -3.49 11.69
C VAL A 200 -1.36 -2.44 10.96
N MET A 201 -1.37 -2.50 9.63
CA MET A 201 -2.29 -1.78 8.77
C MET A 201 -2.76 -2.72 7.66
N THR A 202 -4.08 -2.72 7.37
CA THR A 202 -4.65 -3.45 6.23
C THR A 202 -5.42 -2.49 5.33
N ASN A 203 -6.66 -2.78 4.99
CA ASN A 203 -7.51 -1.94 4.16
C ASN A 203 -8.71 -1.43 5.00
N SER A 204 -9.90 -1.33 4.38
CA SER A 204 -11.13 -0.95 5.09
C SER A 204 -11.48 -1.88 6.26
N PRO A 205 -12.03 -1.33 7.33
CA PRO A 205 -12.39 0.07 7.55
C PRO A 205 -11.20 0.94 7.99
N THR A 206 -11.46 2.21 8.29
CA THR A 206 -10.47 3.17 8.82
C THR A 206 -9.73 2.63 10.03
N PHE A 207 -8.54 3.13 10.29
CA PHE A 207 -7.62 2.56 11.28
C PHE A 207 -8.19 2.54 12.70
N ASP A 208 -8.90 3.59 13.11
CA ASP A 208 -9.59 3.64 14.40
C ASP A 208 -10.62 2.51 14.58
N LYS A 209 -11.37 2.21 13.52
CA LYS A 209 -12.32 1.09 13.50
C LYS A 209 -11.63 -0.26 13.49
N GLN A 210 -10.47 -0.38 12.80
CA GLN A 210 -9.66 -1.59 12.87
C GLN A 210 -9.15 -1.86 14.28
N LEU A 211 -8.72 -0.83 15.00
CA LEU A 211 -8.32 -0.96 16.41
C LEU A 211 -9.48 -1.48 17.25
N ALA A 212 -10.67 -0.90 17.10
CA ALA A 212 -11.86 -1.32 17.84
C ALA A 212 -12.25 -2.78 17.56
N LEU A 213 -12.22 -3.20 16.28
CA LEU A 213 -12.49 -4.59 15.90
C LEU A 213 -11.45 -5.55 16.46
N ASN A 214 -10.19 -5.14 16.49
CA ASN A 214 -9.10 -5.97 17.01
C ASN A 214 -9.21 -6.18 18.52
N GLU A 215 -9.75 -5.23 19.29
CA GLU A 215 -9.98 -5.41 20.73
C GLU A 215 -10.92 -6.60 21.01
N TYR A 216 -11.94 -6.83 20.19
CA TYR A 216 -12.79 -8.02 20.30
C TYR A 216 -11.97 -9.31 20.10
N TRP A 217 -11.12 -9.37 19.07
CA TRP A 217 -10.29 -10.54 18.80
C TRP A 217 -9.22 -10.80 19.87
N LYS A 218 -8.68 -9.75 20.48
CA LYS A 218 -7.77 -9.85 21.61
C LYS A 218 -8.43 -10.52 22.82
N GLN A 219 -9.71 -10.23 23.08
CA GLN A 219 -10.47 -10.84 24.17
C GLN A 219 -10.73 -12.33 23.93
N ILE A 220 -11.00 -12.75 22.70
CA ILE A 220 -11.15 -14.16 22.33
C ILE A 220 -9.82 -14.89 22.50
N GLY A 221 -8.72 -14.29 22.10
CA GLY A 221 -7.39 -14.87 22.12
C GLY A 221 -7.11 -15.76 20.91
N GLY A 222 -6.02 -15.48 20.22
CA GLY A 222 -5.69 -16.13 18.94
C GLY A 222 -5.35 -17.61 19.01
N THR A 223 -5.05 -18.13 20.21
CA THR A 223 -4.89 -19.57 20.45
C THR A 223 -6.23 -20.31 20.56
N VAL A 224 -7.32 -19.58 20.83
CA VAL A 224 -8.69 -20.13 20.88
C VAL A 224 -9.31 -20.06 19.49
N MET A 225 -9.29 -18.87 18.87
CA MET A 225 -9.85 -18.67 17.55
C MET A 225 -9.25 -17.44 16.86
N LEU A 226 -8.97 -17.56 15.57
CA LEU A 226 -8.67 -16.43 14.68
C LEU A 226 -9.61 -16.42 13.48
N PRO A 227 -10.01 -15.23 12.97
CA PRO A 227 -10.86 -15.16 11.80
C PRO A 227 -10.08 -15.57 10.54
N GLY A 228 -10.66 -16.44 9.71
CA GLY A 228 -9.97 -17.10 8.60
C GLY A 228 -10.20 -16.50 7.21
N THR A 229 -11.04 -15.48 7.06
CA THR A 229 -11.35 -14.93 5.73
C THR A 229 -10.27 -14.00 5.20
N ASN A 230 -10.36 -13.63 3.91
CA ASN A 230 -9.46 -12.66 3.29
C ASN A 230 -9.88 -11.19 3.52
N ARG A 231 -10.91 -10.94 4.32
CA ARG A 231 -11.34 -9.57 4.67
C ARG A 231 -10.21 -8.84 5.40
N ALA A 232 -10.15 -7.53 5.19
CA ALA A 232 -9.11 -6.70 5.78
C ALA A 232 -9.06 -6.78 7.31
N SER A 233 -10.22 -6.74 7.98
CA SER A 233 -10.31 -6.88 9.44
C SER A 233 -9.83 -8.24 9.96
N ASP A 234 -10.09 -9.31 9.21
CA ASP A 234 -9.69 -10.65 9.58
C ASP A 234 -8.18 -10.84 9.40
N ARG A 235 -7.62 -10.29 8.32
CA ARG A 235 -6.16 -10.26 8.09
C ARG A 235 -5.46 -9.40 9.14
N TYR A 236 -6.08 -8.28 9.56
CA TYR A 236 -5.58 -7.44 10.63
C TYR A 236 -5.45 -8.24 11.95
N ALA A 237 -6.52 -8.92 12.36
CA ALA A 237 -6.54 -9.72 13.59
C ALA A 237 -5.46 -10.83 13.55
N ARG A 238 -5.32 -11.55 12.43
CA ARG A 238 -4.27 -12.56 12.27
C ARG A 238 -2.87 -11.96 12.30
N ALA A 239 -2.63 -10.88 11.56
CA ALA A 239 -1.34 -10.20 11.53
C ALA A 239 -0.95 -9.72 12.94
N TYR A 240 -1.89 -9.09 13.66
CA TYR A 240 -1.68 -8.61 15.01
C TYR A 240 -1.32 -9.74 15.97
N PHE A 241 -2.08 -10.84 15.94
CA PHE A 241 -1.79 -11.98 16.79
C PHE A 241 -0.42 -12.58 16.46
N TYR A 242 -0.17 -12.92 15.21
CA TYR A 242 1.06 -13.64 14.84
C TYR A 242 2.32 -12.81 15.00
N VAL A 243 2.31 -11.51 14.66
CA VAL A 243 3.51 -10.67 14.83
C VAL A 243 3.93 -10.55 16.29
N ASN A 244 2.98 -10.68 17.22
CA ASN A 244 3.25 -10.66 18.65
C ASN A 244 3.52 -12.06 19.25
N ALA A 245 3.12 -13.14 18.55
CA ALA A 245 3.29 -14.52 18.99
C ALA A 245 4.54 -15.21 18.48
N ILE A 246 5.12 -14.75 17.35
CA ILE A 246 6.37 -15.30 16.81
C ILE A 246 7.56 -14.99 17.73
N PRO A 247 8.62 -15.84 17.73
CA PRO A 247 9.79 -15.65 18.57
C PRO A 247 10.46 -14.28 18.37
N LYS A 248 10.98 -13.71 19.43
CA LYS A 248 11.88 -12.55 19.39
C LYS A 248 13.32 -13.04 19.25
N SER A 249 13.64 -13.60 18.06
CA SER A 249 14.95 -14.20 17.80
C SER A 249 16.06 -13.16 17.75
N GLU A 250 17.23 -13.53 18.26
CA GLU A 250 18.48 -12.77 18.09
C GLU A 250 19.17 -13.09 16.77
N ASP A 251 18.84 -14.23 16.15
CA ASP A 251 19.30 -14.59 14.82
C ASP A 251 18.48 -13.85 13.75
N PRO A 252 19.12 -13.01 12.95
CA PRO A 252 18.44 -12.26 11.88
C PRO A 252 17.82 -13.16 10.81
N VAL A 253 18.38 -14.33 10.56
CA VAL A 253 17.83 -15.27 9.58
C VAL A 253 16.51 -15.86 10.09
N GLU A 254 16.47 -16.26 11.35
CA GLU A 254 15.23 -16.73 11.98
C GLU A 254 14.18 -15.63 12.08
N ALA A 255 14.58 -14.40 12.44
CA ALA A 255 13.68 -13.26 12.51
C ALA A 255 13.02 -12.98 11.14
N ILE A 256 13.81 -12.92 10.06
CA ILE A 256 13.31 -12.75 8.69
C ILE A 256 12.41 -13.91 8.27
N ALA A 257 12.79 -15.16 8.56
CA ALA A 257 11.98 -16.34 8.23
C ALA A 257 10.62 -16.32 8.97
N SER A 258 10.61 -15.94 10.25
CA SER A 258 9.39 -15.78 11.04
C SER A 258 8.49 -14.68 10.48
N VAL A 259 9.05 -13.55 10.12
CA VAL A 259 8.30 -12.43 9.50
C VAL A 259 7.71 -12.84 8.15
N PHE A 260 8.48 -13.56 7.29
CA PHE A 260 7.93 -14.11 6.04
C PHE A 260 6.79 -15.10 6.30
N SER A 261 6.88 -15.92 7.34
CA SER A 261 5.81 -16.86 7.69
C SER A 261 4.52 -16.14 8.06
N VAL A 262 4.60 -15.03 8.79
CA VAL A 262 3.43 -14.21 9.13
C VAL A 262 2.85 -13.54 7.89
N ILE A 263 3.66 -12.87 7.05
CA ILE A 263 3.11 -12.15 5.90
C ILE A 263 2.49 -13.12 4.89
N ARG A 264 3.02 -14.33 4.74
CA ARG A 264 2.41 -15.39 3.90
C ARG A 264 1.09 -15.87 4.47
N ASN A 265 0.95 -16.01 5.80
CA ASN A 265 -0.30 -16.41 6.45
C ASN A 265 -1.44 -15.42 6.22
N VAL A 266 -1.13 -14.13 6.13
CA VAL A 266 -2.12 -13.06 5.92
C VAL A 266 -2.24 -12.65 4.45
N SER A 267 -1.56 -13.34 3.55
CA SER A 267 -1.68 -13.17 2.11
C SER A 267 -2.97 -13.78 1.57
N VAL A 268 -3.41 -13.25 0.43
CA VAL A 268 -4.57 -13.79 -0.30
C VAL A 268 -4.08 -14.79 -1.35
N PRO A 269 -4.64 -16.00 -1.44
CA PRO A 269 -4.25 -16.99 -2.43
C PRO A 269 -4.28 -16.43 -3.84
N TYR A 270 -3.21 -16.71 -4.62
CA TYR A 270 -3.07 -16.20 -5.98
C TYR A 270 -4.18 -16.75 -6.90
N GLY A 271 -4.84 -15.86 -7.64
CA GLY A 271 -5.89 -16.23 -8.60
C GLY A 271 -7.23 -16.64 -7.97
N ILE A 272 -7.42 -16.37 -6.66
CA ILE A 272 -8.70 -16.69 -6.01
C ILE A 272 -9.86 -15.97 -6.69
N THR A 273 -10.93 -16.72 -6.95
CA THR A 273 -12.20 -16.22 -7.48
C THR A 273 -13.36 -17.01 -6.88
N THR A 274 -14.53 -16.38 -6.78
CA THR A 274 -15.78 -17.03 -6.39
C THR A 274 -16.87 -16.70 -7.41
N PRO A 275 -17.96 -17.50 -7.52
CA PRO A 275 -19.05 -17.19 -8.45
C PRO A 275 -19.61 -15.78 -8.29
N ASP A 276 -19.69 -15.29 -7.04
CA ASP A 276 -20.28 -13.99 -6.71
C ASP A 276 -19.25 -12.84 -6.79
N GLN A 277 -17.97 -13.16 -6.79
CA GLN A 277 -16.87 -12.19 -6.81
C GLN A 277 -15.76 -12.67 -7.75
N PRO A 278 -15.93 -12.50 -9.06
CA PRO A 278 -14.85 -12.70 -10.00
C PRO A 278 -13.80 -11.61 -9.81
N ASN A 279 -12.52 -11.94 -9.98
CA ASN A 279 -11.41 -11.02 -9.85
C ASN A 279 -11.19 -10.45 -8.42
N ILE A 280 -11.30 -11.29 -7.41
CA ILE A 280 -10.86 -10.94 -6.06
C ILE A 280 -9.36 -10.61 -6.10
N SER A 281 -8.97 -9.54 -5.42
CA SER A 281 -7.55 -9.18 -5.29
C SER A 281 -6.78 -10.32 -4.64
N SER A 282 -5.68 -10.74 -5.26
CA SER A 282 -4.77 -11.76 -4.75
C SER A 282 -3.38 -11.21 -4.55
N THR A 283 -2.60 -11.82 -3.67
CA THR A 283 -1.22 -11.37 -3.43
C THR A 283 -0.38 -11.54 -4.69
N ARG A 284 0.21 -10.45 -5.15
CA ARG A 284 1.10 -10.40 -6.31
C ARG A 284 2.55 -10.57 -5.90
N TRP A 285 2.92 -9.92 -4.80
CA TRP A 285 4.25 -9.98 -4.24
C TRP A 285 4.25 -9.56 -2.76
N ARG A 286 5.37 -9.81 -2.09
CA ARG A 286 5.63 -9.43 -0.70
C ARG A 286 6.97 -8.76 -0.60
N THR A 287 7.08 -7.82 0.33
CA THR A 287 8.33 -7.20 0.75
C THR A 287 8.56 -7.42 2.23
N VAL A 288 9.84 -7.55 2.60
CA VAL A 288 10.29 -7.56 3.99
C VAL A 288 11.49 -6.64 4.08
N ALA A 289 11.40 -5.59 4.88
CA ALA A 289 12.43 -4.59 5.06
C ALA A 289 13.08 -4.73 6.43
N ASP A 290 14.34 -5.14 6.46
CA ASP A 290 15.19 -5.19 7.65
C ASP A 290 15.79 -3.79 7.85
N HIS A 291 15.25 -3.04 8.82
CA HIS A 291 15.66 -1.66 9.08
C HIS A 291 17.10 -1.55 9.57
N LYS A 292 17.54 -2.50 10.39
CA LYS A 292 18.86 -2.50 11.02
C LYS A 292 19.97 -2.76 10.01
N ARG A 293 19.78 -3.74 9.11
CA ARG A 293 20.77 -4.12 8.09
C ARG A 293 20.54 -3.41 6.77
N LYS A 294 19.44 -2.65 6.66
CA LYS A 294 19.04 -1.94 5.43
C LYS A 294 18.95 -2.89 4.24
N ARG A 295 18.30 -4.04 4.45
CA ARG A 295 18.02 -5.02 3.41
C ARG A 295 16.54 -5.02 3.05
N TYR A 296 16.29 -4.92 1.76
CA TYR A 296 14.94 -4.90 1.21
C TYR A 296 14.71 -6.19 0.44
N PHE A 297 13.99 -7.13 1.06
CA PHE A 297 13.64 -8.42 0.47
C PHE A 297 12.39 -8.29 -0.38
N PHE A 298 12.35 -9.07 -1.47
CA PHE A 298 11.21 -9.16 -2.36
C PHE A 298 10.90 -10.62 -2.69
N GLU A 299 9.61 -10.96 -2.71
CA GLU A 299 9.08 -12.28 -3.07
C GLU A 299 7.90 -12.11 -4.03
N SER A 300 8.06 -12.55 -5.29
CA SER A 300 6.94 -12.66 -6.23
C SER A 300 6.04 -13.84 -5.86
N ALA A 301 4.72 -13.71 -6.04
CA ALA A 301 3.83 -14.86 -5.89
C ALA A 301 3.97 -15.89 -7.01
N LEU A 302 4.59 -15.51 -8.13
CA LEU A 302 4.79 -16.35 -9.32
C LEU A 302 6.12 -17.12 -9.29
N THR A 303 7.01 -16.81 -8.36
CA THR A 303 8.31 -17.50 -8.23
C THR A 303 8.51 -18.01 -6.81
N PRO A 304 9.13 -19.18 -6.62
CA PRO A 304 9.39 -19.71 -5.29
C PRO A 304 10.57 -19.04 -4.59
N ASN A 305 11.28 -18.15 -5.27
CA ASN A 305 12.54 -17.58 -4.81
C ASN A 305 12.33 -16.23 -4.12
N ILE A 306 13.12 -15.98 -3.09
CA ILE A 306 13.28 -14.70 -2.44
C ILE A 306 14.62 -14.11 -2.86
N PHE A 307 14.65 -12.83 -3.18
CA PHE A 307 15.87 -12.07 -3.35
C PHE A 307 15.84 -10.82 -2.48
N TRP A 308 16.99 -10.17 -2.29
CA TRP A 308 17.05 -8.92 -1.56
C TRP A 308 18.04 -7.95 -2.19
N ILE A 309 17.81 -6.68 -1.88
CA ILE A 309 18.68 -5.57 -2.18
C ILE A 309 19.33 -5.13 -0.87
N ASP A 310 20.64 -5.11 -0.83
CA ASP A 310 21.42 -4.48 0.24
C ASP A 310 21.61 -3.00 -0.13
N LEU A 311 20.93 -2.11 0.60
CA LEU A 311 20.99 -0.68 0.32
C LEU A 311 22.41 -0.13 0.51
N GLY A 312 23.19 -0.72 1.44
CA GLY A 312 24.57 -0.32 1.67
C GLY A 312 25.53 -0.63 0.50
N ALA A 313 25.11 -1.51 -0.41
CA ALA A 313 25.88 -1.87 -1.62
C ALA A 313 25.43 -1.07 -2.86
N LEU A 314 24.58 -0.06 -2.71
CA LEU A 314 24.16 0.84 -3.79
C LEU A 314 24.82 2.22 -3.62
N ASP A 315 25.16 2.84 -4.73
CA ASP A 315 25.65 4.22 -4.75
C ASP A 315 24.47 5.19 -4.85
N PHE A 316 24.11 5.75 -3.71
CA PHE A 316 23.07 6.79 -3.60
C PHE A 316 23.65 8.22 -3.64
N SER A 317 24.92 8.39 -3.96
CA SER A 317 25.52 9.73 -3.99
C SER A 317 24.84 10.62 -5.05
N ALA A 318 24.77 11.91 -4.75
CA ALA A 318 24.26 12.90 -5.71
C ALA A 318 25.18 13.04 -6.93
N GLU A 319 26.48 12.79 -6.73
CA GLU A 319 27.51 12.82 -7.79
C GLU A 319 27.28 11.71 -8.81
N SER A 320 26.85 10.54 -8.38
CA SER A 320 26.49 9.44 -9.27
C SER A 320 25.32 9.84 -10.18
N GLY A 321 24.31 10.48 -9.62
CA GLY A 321 23.08 10.91 -10.33
C GLY A 321 22.33 9.79 -11.04
N LYS A 322 22.75 8.52 -10.85
CA LYS A 322 22.22 7.38 -11.62
C LYS A 322 20.96 6.82 -10.99
N VAL A 323 19.90 6.87 -11.75
CA VAL A 323 18.69 6.09 -11.44
C VAL A 323 18.89 4.68 -11.98
N MET A 324 18.61 3.69 -11.14
CA MET A 324 18.79 2.29 -11.49
C MET A 324 17.44 1.56 -11.40
N LYS A 325 17.22 0.60 -12.29
CA LYS A 325 16.02 -0.26 -12.33
C LYS A 325 16.43 -1.72 -12.29
N LEU A 326 15.76 -2.51 -11.49
CA LEU A 326 15.76 -3.96 -11.56
C LEU A 326 14.43 -4.39 -12.15
N ASP A 327 14.46 -4.92 -13.36
CA ASP A 327 13.28 -5.29 -14.11
C ASP A 327 12.67 -6.59 -13.56
N LEU A 328 11.40 -6.55 -13.19
CA LEU A 328 10.60 -7.68 -12.75
C LEU A 328 9.49 -7.99 -13.75
N GLY A 329 9.65 -7.58 -15.01
CA GLY A 329 8.63 -7.62 -16.06
C GLY A 329 7.93 -8.97 -16.22
N PRO A 330 6.82 -9.00 -16.98
CA PRO A 330 5.91 -10.15 -17.03
C PRO A 330 6.56 -11.42 -17.59
N ASP A 331 7.57 -11.26 -18.42
CA ASP A 331 8.26 -12.39 -19.02
C ASP A 331 9.16 -13.13 -18.04
N GLN A 332 9.42 -12.55 -16.86
CA GLN A 332 10.22 -13.12 -15.76
C GLN A 332 11.39 -13.99 -16.25
N ALA A 333 12.05 -13.54 -17.31
CA ALA A 333 13.22 -14.22 -17.87
C ALA A 333 14.33 -14.35 -16.81
N HIS A 334 14.25 -13.51 -15.76
CA HIS A 334 15.19 -13.49 -14.66
C HIS A 334 14.49 -13.87 -13.35
N ILE A 335 14.73 -15.07 -12.89
CA ILE A 335 14.34 -15.52 -11.55
C ILE A 335 15.49 -15.13 -10.62
N TYR A 336 15.34 -14.02 -9.90
CA TYR A 336 16.33 -13.58 -8.93
C TYR A 336 16.25 -14.40 -7.66
N SER A 337 17.41 -14.69 -7.07
CA SER A 337 17.57 -15.38 -5.79
C SER A 337 18.79 -14.86 -5.05
N GLY A 338 18.69 -14.69 -3.74
CA GLY A 338 19.80 -14.15 -2.96
C GLY A 338 19.95 -12.64 -3.14
N GLN A 339 21.17 -12.13 -3.03
CA GLN A 339 21.46 -10.70 -3.22
C GLN A 339 21.42 -10.34 -4.70
N ALA A 340 20.55 -9.40 -5.08
CA ALA A 340 20.28 -9.05 -6.49
C ALA A 340 20.81 -7.67 -6.90
N ASN A 341 21.65 -7.02 -6.10
CA ASN A 341 22.20 -5.69 -6.40
C ASN A 341 22.86 -5.60 -7.79
N ALA A 342 23.56 -6.65 -8.22
CA ALA A 342 24.29 -6.68 -9.50
C ALA A 342 23.37 -6.67 -10.73
N HIS A 343 22.08 -6.87 -10.56
CA HIS A 343 21.11 -6.91 -11.65
C HIS A 343 20.41 -5.57 -11.90
N PHE A 344 20.75 -4.54 -11.15
CA PHE A 344 20.27 -3.19 -11.45
C PHE A 344 20.94 -2.64 -12.69
N GLU A 345 20.15 -2.09 -13.60
CA GLU A 345 20.59 -1.39 -14.80
C GLU A 345 20.23 0.08 -14.74
N GLN A 346 21.04 0.94 -15.36
CA GLN A 346 20.73 2.36 -15.43
C GLN A 346 19.49 2.60 -16.28
N ALA A 347 18.57 3.41 -15.78
CA ALA A 347 17.32 3.72 -16.46
C ALA A 347 16.91 5.18 -16.27
N ALA A 348 16.10 5.71 -17.19
CA ALA A 348 15.46 6.99 -16.98
C ALA A 348 14.37 6.85 -15.92
N PRO A 349 14.22 7.81 -14.98
CA PRO A 349 13.18 7.76 -13.97
C PRO A 349 11.80 7.81 -14.62
N PHE A 350 10.85 7.03 -14.09
CA PHE A 350 9.47 7.12 -14.55
C PHE A 350 8.79 8.43 -14.13
N SER A 351 7.83 8.87 -14.93
CA SER A 351 7.02 10.05 -14.64
C SER A 351 5.79 9.66 -13.81
N ARG A 352 5.52 10.42 -12.76
CA ARG A 352 4.32 10.28 -11.91
C ARG A 352 3.16 11.14 -12.42
N ARG A 353 3.18 11.56 -13.69
CA ARG A 353 2.14 12.38 -14.26
C ARG A 353 0.81 11.67 -14.24
N LEU A 354 -0.18 12.37 -13.69
CA LEU A 354 -1.59 12.07 -13.89
C LEU A 354 -1.84 12.01 -15.39
N GLN A 355 -2.49 10.95 -15.87
CA GLN A 355 -2.91 10.94 -17.29
C GLN A 355 -3.88 12.10 -17.49
N PRO A 356 -3.77 12.90 -18.60
CA PRO A 356 -4.70 13.97 -18.84
C PRO A 356 -6.12 13.41 -18.81
N ARG A 357 -7.00 14.02 -18.02
CA ARG A 357 -8.43 13.69 -18.06
C ARG A 357 -8.89 13.82 -19.51
N VAL A 358 -9.22 12.72 -20.15
CA VAL A 358 -9.95 12.76 -21.42
C VAL A 358 -11.32 13.33 -21.06
N ARG A 359 -11.53 14.61 -21.36
CA ARG A 359 -12.86 15.23 -21.22
C ARG A 359 -13.79 14.46 -22.15
N PRO A 360 -14.91 13.90 -21.68
CA PRO A 360 -15.89 13.32 -22.59
C PRO A 360 -16.44 14.44 -23.48
N GLY A 361 -16.22 14.34 -24.79
CA GLY A 361 -17.00 15.01 -25.81
C GLY A 361 -16.77 16.50 -25.99
N ALA A 362 -15.72 16.89 -26.77
CA ALA A 362 -15.91 17.95 -27.74
C ALA A 362 -16.35 17.28 -29.05
N PRO A 363 -17.50 17.58 -29.63
CA PRO A 363 -17.88 17.07 -30.96
C PRO A 363 -16.91 17.63 -32.02
N ARG A 364 -16.49 16.75 -32.94
CA ARG A 364 -15.76 17.13 -34.16
C ARG A 364 -16.68 17.83 -35.14
#